data_91d91a11a8e46af3f54cd184717804bf
#
_entry.id   91d91a11a8e46af3f54cd184717804bf
#
_cell.length_a   1.000
_cell.length_b   1.000
_cell.length_c   1.000
_cell.angle_alpha   90.00
_cell.angle_beta   90.00
_cell.angle_gamma   90.00
#
_symmetry.space_group_name_H-M   'P 1'
#
loop_
_entity.id
_entity.type
_entity.pdbx_description
1 polymer ?
#
loop_
_entity_poly.entity_id
_entity_poly.type
_entity_poly.pdbx_seq_one_letter_code
_entity_poly.pdbx_strand_id
1 'polypeptide(L)'
;MYKRQGYRYFDTFGKEVSYPFGHGLSYTAFDYAVENAKMDADRCELKVSVKNIGKVAGREAVQLYVKAPNGGLDKPAKELKAFGKTALLQPGESQTLILTWNVMDMASFNEKNSSWELAKGEYQWMVAASSADVRCTAVQRVTKARKQKVHDAMRAQVPVAVYPMVKR
;
A
#
# COMPACT_ATOMS: atom_id res chain seq x y z
N MET A 1 1.51 -16.65 -7.72
CA MET A 1 0.05 -16.75 -7.73
C MET A 1 -0.61 -16.11 -6.50
N TYR A 2 -0.12 -16.32 -5.30
CA TYR A 2 -0.67 -15.75 -4.06
C TYR A 2 -0.57 -14.21 -3.91
N LYS A 3 0.22 -13.53 -4.75
CA LYS A 3 0.43 -12.07 -4.71
C LYS A 3 -0.80 -11.25 -5.14
N ARG A 4 -1.85 -11.91 -5.68
CA ARG A 4 -3.02 -11.26 -6.27
C ARG A 4 -4.33 -11.84 -5.78
N GLN A 5 -4.49 -11.88 -4.46
CA GLN A 5 -5.75 -12.24 -3.82
C GLN A 5 -6.43 -10.99 -3.24
N GLY A 6 -7.73 -11.05 -3.06
CA GLY A 6 -8.53 -9.97 -2.51
C GLY A 6 -8.38 -8.69 -3.36
N TYR A 7 -8.26 -7.53 -2.69
CA TYR A 7 -8.18 -6.22 -3.35
C TYR A 7 -7.00 -6.11 -4.34
N ARG A 8 -5.87 -6.82 -4.12
CA ARG A 8 -4.74 -6.83 -5.04
C ARG A 8 -5.13 -7.38 -6.41
N TYR A 9 -6.00 -8.41 -6.42
CA TYR A 9 -6.56 -8.95 -7.67
C TYR A 9 -7.52 -7.95 -8.32
N PHE A 10 -8.54 -7.52 -7.59
CA PHE A 10 -9.58 -6.64 -8.14
C PHE A 10 -9.01 -5.33 -8.65
N ASP A 11 -8.15 -4.66 -7.87
CA ASP A 11 -7.51 -3.40 -8.25
C ASP A 11 -6.54 -3.57 -9.44
N THR A 12 -5.80 -4.69 -9.52
CA THR A 12 -4.84 -4.93 -10.61
C THR A 12 -5.53 -5.20 -11.95
N PHE A 13 -6.68 -5.87 -11.92
CA PHE A 13 -7.43 -6.24 -13.13
C PHE A 13 -8.61 -5.31 -13.41
N GLY A 14 -8.79 -4.24 -12.65
CA GLY A 14 -9.89 -3.29 -12.82
C GLY A 14 -11.25 -3.96 -12.70
N LYS A 15 -11.39 -4.93 -11.78
CA LYS A 15 -12.65 -5.61 -11.55
C LYS A 15 -13.50 -4.84 -10.57
N GLU A 16 -14.75 -4.63 -10.91
CA GLU A 16 -15.72 -4.01 -10.01
C GLU A 16 -15.98 -4.87 -8.77
N VAL A 17 -16.14 -4.22 -7.65
CA VAL A 17 -16.47 -4.82 -6.36
C VAL A 17 -17.61 -4.03 -5.72
N SER A 18 -18.45 -4.69 -4.93
CA SER A 18 -19.52 -4.01 -4.19
C SER A 18 -18.95 -3.01 -3.18
N TYR A 19 -17.85 -3.39 -2.51
CA TYR A 19 -17.13 -2.52 -1.57
C TYR A 19 -15.62 -2.72 -1.74
N PRO A 20 -14.83 -1.64 -1.91
CA PRO A 20 -13.38 -1.73 -1.96
C PRO A 20 -12.82 -2.13 -0.59
N PHE A 21 -11.63 -2.71 -0.60
CA PHE A 21 -10.95 -3.05 0.66
C PHE A 21 -10.73 -1.81 1.53
N GLY A 22 -11.04 -1.93 2.82
CA GLY A 22 -10.94 -0.83 3.77
C GLY A 22 -12.09 0.17 3.69
N HIS A 23 -13.13 -0.08 2.87
CA HIS A 23 -14.31 0.77 2.83
C HIS A 23 -15.00 0.84 4.20
N GLY A 24 -15.41 2.03 4.57
CA GLY A 24 -16.18 2.29 5.77
C GLY A 24 -17.06 3.52 5.60
N LEU A 25 -18.16 3.57 6.36
CA LEU A 25 -19.02 4.72 6.43
C LEU A 25 -18.64 5.57 7.64
N SER A 26 -18.74 6.89 7.50
CA SER A 26 -18.55 7.84 8.58
C SER A 26 -19.70 8.83 8.61
N TYR A 27 -20.07 9.30 9.80
CA TYR A 27 -21.02 10.40 9.98
C TYR A 27 -20.38 11.78 9.81
N THR A 28 -19.06 11.83 9.56
CA THR A 28 -18.30 13.05 9.34
C THR A 28 -17.34 12.87 8.15
N ALA A 29 -16.71 13.93 7.73
CA ALA A 29 -15.74 13.92 6.64
C ALA A 29 -14.36 14.33 7.13
N PHE A 30 -13.31 13.77 6.49
CA PHE A 30 -11.93 14.05 6.84
C PHE A 30 -11.15 14.54 5.62
N ASP A 31 -10.25 15.48 5.85
CA ASP A 31 -9.26 15.94 4.89
C ASP A 31 -7.87 15.43 5.29
N TYR A 32 -7.02 15.16 4.28
CA TYR A 32 -5.71 14.57 4.48
C TYR A 32 -4.64 15.43 3.83
N ALA A 33 -3.53 15.63 4.53
CA ALA A 33 -2.35 16.28 3.98
C ALA A 33 -1.08 15.52 4.35
N VAL A 34 -0.22 15.27 3.36
CA VAL A 34 1.13 14.74 3.61
C VAL A 34 2.00 15.88 4.14
N GLU A 35 2.46 15.76 5.39
CA GLU A 35 3.36 16.72 6.00
C GLU A 35 4.83 16.40 5.70
N ASN A 36 5.17 15.10 5.72
CA ASN A 36 6.52 14.63 5.43
C ASN A 36 6.50 13.19 4.93
N ALA A 37 7.41 12.89 4.00
CA ALA A 37 7.62 11.54 3.46
C ALA A 37 9.13 11.26 3.39
N LYS A 38 9.63 10.37 4.23
CA LYS A 38 11.04 10.07 4.37
C LYS A 38 11.31 8.59 4.16
N MET A 39 12.38 8.29 3.42
CA MET A 39 12.88 6.94 3.23
C MET A 39 14.39 6.92 3.51
N ASP A 40 14.78 6.23 4.55
CA ASP A 40 16.18 5.94 4.88
C ASP A 40 16.61 4.59 4.26
N ALA A 41 17.77 4.08 4.66
CA ALA A 41 18.28 2.81 4.16
C ALA A 41 17.31 1.64 4.40
N ASP A 42 16.69 1.54 5.57
CA ASP A 42 15.90 0.37 5.96
C ASP A 42 14.48 0.72 6.40
N ARG A 43 14.20 1.99 6.66
CA ARG A 43 12.92 2.45 7.21
C ARG A 43 12.28 3.52 6.34
N CYS A 44 10.98 3.38 6.17
CA CYS A 44 10.12 4.39 5.60
C CYS A 44 9.27 5.03 6.70
N GLU A 45 9.06 6.33 6.61
CA GLU A 45 8.20 7.11 7.50
C GLU A 45 7.36 8.09 6.67
N LEU A 46 6.07 8.12 6.95
CA LEU A 46 5.14 9.09 6.38
C LEU A 46 4.38 9.76 7.51
N LYS A 47 4.41 11.10 7.54
CA LYS A 47 3.59 11.92 8.42
C LYS A 47 2.41 12.46 7.65
N VAL A 48 1.23 12.16 8.13
CA VAL A 48 -0.05 12.55 7.54
C VAL A 48 -0.88 13.29 8.55
N SER A 49 -1.26 14.53 8.24
CA SER A 49 -2.25 15.29 8.99
C SER A 49 -3.65 14.87 8.52
N VAL A 50 -4.53 14.57 9.48
CA VAL A 50 -5.94 14.25 9.26
C VAL A 50 -6.78 15.25 10.03
N LYS A 51 -7.65 15.97 9.33
CA LYS A 51 -8.54 16.97 9.89
C LYS A 51 -10.00 16.56 9.75
N ASN A 52 -10.76 16.62 10.82
CA ASN A 52 -12.21 16.47 10.74
C ASN A 52 -12.82 17.77 10.18
N ILE A 53 -13.31 17.72 8.93
CA ILE A 53 -13.95 18.84 8.24
C ILE A 53 -15.47 18.78 8.27
N GLY A 54 -16.05 17.78 8.93
CA GLY A 54 -17.48 17.63 9.09
C GLY A 54 -18.03 18.30 10.35
N LYS A 55 -19.28 17.96 10.69
CA LYS A 55 -20.03 18.62 11.77
C LYS A 55 -20.15 17.79 13.05
N VAL A 56 -19.72 16.54 13.04
CA VAL A 56 -19.77 15.63 14.20
C VAL A 56 -18.41 15.03 14.48
N ALA A 57 -18.18 14.65 15.73
CA ALA A 57 -16.95 13.97 16.12
C ALA A 57 -16.83 12.61 15.44
N GLY A 58 -15.62 12.24 15.04
CA GLY A 58 -15.36 10.96 14.37
C GLY A 58 -13.92 10.50 14.47
N ARG A 59 -13.70 9.25 14.08
CA ARG A 59 -12.37 8.63 13.96
C ARG A 59 -12.16 8.20 12.53
N GLU A 60 -10.94 8.32 12.04
CA GLU A 60 -10.59 7.96 10.68
C GLU A 60 -9.50 6.88 10.65
N ALA A 61 -9.66 5.91 9.73
CA ALA A 61 -8.69 4.85 9.48
C ALA A 61 -7.88 5.18 8.22
N VAL A 62 -6.70 5.72 8.41
CA VAL A 62 -5.78 6.07 7.31
C VAL A 62 -5.03 4.83 6.86
N GLN A 63 -5.03 4.58 5.56
CA GLN A 63 -4.40 3.43 4.91
C GLN A 63 -3.32 3.93 3.95
N LEU A 64 -2.13 3.33 4.03
CA LEU A 64 -1.03 3.63 3.12
C LEU A 64 -0.82 2.48 2.15
N TYR A 65 -1.04 2.74 0.88
CA TYR A 65 -0.74 1.83 -0.21
C TYR A 65 0.51 2.28 -0.94
N VAL A 66 1.30 1.30 -1.37
CA VAL A 66 2.50 1.54 -2.18
C VAL A 66 2.34 0.89 -3.54
N LYS A 67 2.55 1.68 -4.59
CA LYS A 67 2.69 1.23 -5.97
C LYS A 67 4.17 1.18 -6.31
N ALA A 68 4.67 0.00 -6.62
CA ALA A 68 6.05 -0.19 -7.05
C ALA A 68 6.24 0.18 -8.54
N PRO A 69 7.48 0.49 -8.97
CA PRO A 69 7.77 0.82 -10.36
C PRO A 69 7.40 -0.35 -11.29
N ASN A 70 6.97 0.00 -12.51
CA ASN A 70 6.66 -0.98 -13.54
C ASN A 70 7.92 -1.71 -14.03
N GLY A 71 7.74 -2.89 -14.63
CA GLY A 71 8.82 -3.71 -15.18
C GLY A 71 9.39 -4.73 -14.19
N GLY A 72 10.21 -5.64 -14.71
CA GLY A 72 10.78 -6.75 -13.93
C GLY A 72 9.71 -7.77 -13.53
N LEU A 73 9.61 -8.03 -12.24
CA LEU A 73 8.64 -8.98 -11.70
C LEU A 73 7.20 -8.48 -11.86
N ASP A 74 6.28 -9.40 -12.03
CA ASP A 74 4.86 -9.10 -12.03
C ASP A 74 4.39 -8.68 -10.64
N LYS A 75 3.75 -7.51 -10.56
CA LYS A 75 3.38 -6.85 -9.30
C LYS A 75 1.90 -6.47 -9.30
N PRO A 76 1.24 -6.45 -8.13
CA PRO A 76 -0.09 -5.87 -8.02
C PRO A 76 -0.05 -4.35 -8.28
N ALA A 77 -1.20 -3.78 -8.61
CA ALA A 77 -1.32 -2.34 -8.86
C ALA A 77 -0.87 -1.50 -7.67
N LYS A 78 -1.16 -1.98 -6.46
CA LYS A 78 -0.73 -1.39 -5.18
C LYS A 78 -0.85 -2.39 -4.05
N GLU A 79 -0.14 -2.15 -2.95
CA GLU A 79 -0.18 -2.98 -1.75
C GLU A 79 -0.25 -2.13 -0.48
N LEU A 80 -1.12 -2.50 0.46
CA LEU A 80 -1.17 -1.89 1.79
C LEU A 80 0.13 -2.20 2.54
N LYS A 81 0.81 -1.16 3.03
CA LYS A 81 2.08 -1.29 3.76
C LYS A 81 2.00 -0.80 5.19
N ALA A 82 1.14 0.16 5.47
CA ALA A 82 0.90 0.66 6.81
C ALA A 82 -0.53 1.18 6.95
N PHE A 83 -1.00 1.27 8.16
CA PHE A 83 -2.27 1.91 8.49
C PHE A 83 -2.22 2.48 9.91
N GLY A 84 -3.12 3.42 10.19
CA GLY A 84 -3.29 4.00 11.52
C GLY A 84 -4.70 4.52 11.68
N LYS A 85 -5.14 4.64 12.92
CA LYS A 85 -6.46 5.20 13.26
C LYS A 85 -6.28 6.42 14.14
N THR A 86 -7.02 7.49 13.84
CA THR A 86 -7.03 8.71 14.67
C THR A 86 -7.66 8.47 16.03
N ALA A 87 -7.36 9.32 16.98
CA ALA A 87 -8.24 9.54 18.14
C ALA A 87 -9.63 10.05 17.68
N LEU A 88 -10.56 10.23 18.60
CA LEU A 88 -11.82 10.89 18.30
C LEU A 88 -11.54 12.38 18.06
N LEU A 89 -11.73 12.84 16.84
CA LEU A 89 -11.52 14.23 16.44
C LEU A 89 -12.84 14.98 16.46
N GLN A 90 -12.87 16.10 17.19
CA GLN A 90 -14.01 17.04 17.15
C GLN A 90 -14.06 17.77 15.80
N PRO A 91 -15.19 18.36 15.41
CA PRO A 91 -15.25 19.23 14.22
C PRO A 91 -14.14 20.30 14.22
N GLY A 92 -13.38 20.35 13.13
CA GLY A 92 -12.23 21.25 12.97
C GLY A 92 -10.91 20.77 13.59
N GLU A 93 -10.94 19.74 14.42
CA GLU A 93 -9.73 19.17 15.05
C GLU A 93 -8.89 18.38 14.05
N SER A 94 -7.56 18.40 14.26
CA SER A 94 -6.60 17.68 13.45
C SER A 94 -5.68 16.81 14.30
N GLN A 95 -5.18 15.74 13.71
CA GLN A 95 -4.15 14.88 14.29
C GLN A 95 -3.16 14.46 13.22
N THR A 96 -1.86 14.49 13.55
CA THR A 96 -0.82 13.91 12.71
C THR A 96 -0.61 12.44 13.08
N LEU A 97 -0.74 11.55 12.10
CA LEU A 97 -0.39 10.15 12.21
C LEU A 97 1.01 9.93 11.61
N ILE A 98 1.81 9.10 12.28
CA ILE A 98 3.12 8.67 11.79
C ILE A 98 3.01 7.20 11.39
N LEU A 99 3.07 6.94 10.08
CA LEU A 99 3.03 5.60 9.52
C LEU A 99 4.47 5.16 9.19
N THR A 100 4.86 3.97 9.66
CA THR A 100 6.21 3.45 9.44
C THR A 100 6.17 2.00 8.95
N TRP A 101 7.12 1.65 8.06
CA TRP A 101 7.31 0.28 7.55
C TRP A 101 8.76 0.09 7.10
N ASN A 102 9.19 -1.17 6.87
CA ASN A 102 10.53 -1.43 6.38
C ASN A 102 10.61 -1.23 4.87
N VAL A 103 11.74 -0.75 4.36
CA VAL A 103 11.98 -0.59 2.92
C VAL A 103 11.80 -1.92 2.18
N MET A 104 12.24 -3.03 2.78
CA MET A 104 12.10 -4.37 2.18
C MET A 104 10.66 -4.88 2.14
N ASP A 105 9.72 -4.29 2.89
CA ASP A 105 8.29 -4.63 2.78
C ASP A 105 7.71 -4.22 1.42
N MET A 106 8.39 -3.33 0.68
CA MET A 106 8.03 -2.93 -0.68
C MET A 106 8.62 -3.87 -1.75
N ALA A 107 9.43 -4.86 -1.37
CA ALA A 107 10.00 -5.83 -2.29
C ALA A 107 8.95 -6.81 -2.84
N SER A 108 9.22 -7.34 -4.04
CA SER A 108 8.42 -8.38 -4.66
C SER A 108 9.16 -9.70 -4.62
N PHE A 109 8.43 -10.80 -4.41
CA PHE A 109 9.04 -12.12 -4.38
C PHE A 109 9.29 -12.66 -5.78
N ASN A 110 10.52 -13.09 -6.03
CA ASN A 110 10.93 -13.77 -7.25
C ASN A 110 10.97 -15.28 -6.99
N GLU A 111 9.98 -15.99 -7.50
CA GLU A 111 9.84 -17.45 -7.32
C GLU A 111 10.97 -18.23 -7.99
N LYS A 112 11.50 -17.73 -9.13
CA LYS A 112 12.60 -18.40 -9.86
C LYS A 112 13.90 -18.44 -9.07
N ASN A 113 14.14 -17.40 -8.27
CA ASN A 113 15.40 -17.20 -7.55
C ASN A 113 15.24 -17.37 -6.03
N SER A 114 14.02 -17.65 -5.54
CA SER A 114 13.68 -17.70 -4.11
C SER A 114 14.22 -16.48 -3.36
N SER A 115 13.82 -15.29 -3.82
CA SER A 115 14.33 -14.04 -3.27
C SER A 115 13.30 -12.93 -3.26
N TRP A 116 13.39 -12.06 -2.25
CA TRP A 116 12.73 -10.76 -2.25
C TRP A 116 13.58 -9.76 -3.02
N GLU A 117 12.99 -9.08 -3.97
CA GLU A 117 13.67 -8.12 -4.84
C GLU A 117 12.99 -6.75 -4.78
N LEU A 118 13.73 -5.76 -4.27
CA LEU A 118 13.36 -4.35 -4.30
C LEU A 118 13.92 -3.74 -5.58
N ALA A 119 13.05 -3.34 -6.49
CA ALA A 119 13.47 -2.75 -7.76
C ALA A 119 13.93 -1.31 -7.57
N LYS A 120 14.92 -0.87 -8.37
CA LYS A 120 15.25 0.55 -8.54
C LYS A 120 14.09 1.25 -9.26
N GLY A 121 13.75 2.47 -8.86
CA GLY A 121 12.71 3.26 -9.50
C GLY A 121 11.89 4.07 -8.53
N GLU A 122 10.80 4.66 -9.03
CA GLU A 122 9.89 5.48 -8.26
C GLU A 122 8.77 4.63 -7.65
N TYR A 123 8.58 4.78 -6.37
CA TYR A 123 7.52 4.19 -5.57
C TYR A 123 6.52 5.28 -5.21
N GLN A 124 5.28 5.10 -5.62
CA GLN A 124 4.21 6.03 -5.26
C GLN A 124 3.56 5.57 -3.96
N TRP A 125 3.59 6.42 -2.96
CA TRP A 125 2.94 6.23 -1.68
C TRP A 125 1.57 6.91 -1.73
N MET A 126 0.51 6.14 -1.59
CA MET A 126 -0.87 6.59 -1.72
C MET A 126 -1.57 6.50 -0.37
N VAL A 127 -1.91 7.64 0.19
CA VAL A 127 -2.68 7.75 1.44
C VAL A 127 -4.16 7.74 1.10
N ALA A 128 -4.90 6.86 1.72
CA ALA A 128 -6.26 6.56 1.32
C ALA A 128 -7.18 6.25 2.51
N ALA A 129 -8.47 6.49 2.32
CA ALA A 129 -9.53 6.03 3.24
C ALA A 129 -9.98 4.60 2.91
N SER A 130 -9.75 4.14 1.67
CA SER A 130 -9.96 2.76 1.22
C SER A 130 -9.06 2.46 0.03
N SER A 131 -9.03 1.22 -0.46
CA SER A 131 -8.24 0.89 -1.66
C SER A 131 -8.65 1.68 -2.90
N ALA A 132 -9.89 2.17 -2.96
CA ALA A 132 -10.39 2.97 -4.08
C ALA A 132 -10.44 4.48 -3.81
N ASP A 133 -10.27 4.92 -2.56
CA ASP A 133 -10.40 6.32 -2.16
C ASP A 133 -9.05 6.89 -1.74
N VAL A 134 -8.20 7.20 -2.73
CA VAL A 134 -6.89 7.84 -2.53
C VAL A 134 -7.07 9.33 -2.34
N ARG A 135 -6.60 9.87 -1.21
CA ARG A 135 -6.75 11.28 -0.81
C ARG A 135 -5.51 12.12 -1.15
N CYS A 136 -4.32 11.60 -0.90
CA CYS A 136 -3.08 12.29 -1.24
C CYS A 136 -1.97 11.29 -1.56
N THR A 137 -0.90 11.77 -2.20
CA THR A 137 0.21 10.92 -2.63
C THR A 137 1.56 11.57 -2.36
N ALA A 138 2.57 10.73 -2.16
CA ALA A 138 3.98 11.12 -2.16
C ALA A 138 4.76 10.18 -3.06
N VAL A 139 5.90 10.62 -3.58
CA VAL A 139 6.78 9.79 -4.41
C VAL A 139 8.14 9.67 -3.73
N GLN A 140 8.63 8.44 -3.65
CA GLN A 140 9.96 8.14 -3.14
C GLN A 140 10.76 7.34 -4.17
N ARG A 141 12.06 7.58 -4.25
CA ARG A 141 12.92 6.97 -5.27
C ARG A 141 13.93 6.02 -4.63
N VAL A 142 13.81 4.74 -4.96
CA VAL A 142 14.83 3.74 -4.65
C VAL A 142 15.93 3.85 -5.70
N THR A 143 17.11 4.27 -5.28
CA THR A 143 18.26 4.52 -6.18
C THR A 143 19.05 3.24 -6.49
N LYS A 144 19.05 2.27 -5.57
CA LYS A 144 19.79 1.01 -5.69
C LYS A 144 18.85 -0.18 -5.45
N ALA A 145 18.78 -1.09 -6.41
CA ALA A 145 18.05 -2.34 -6.24
C ALA A 145 18.66 -3.19 -5.10
N ARG A 146 17.81 -3.89 -4.38
CA ARG A 146 18.22 -4.82 -3.31
C ARG A 146 17.63 -6.19 -3.53
N LYS A 147 18.34 -7.21 -3.09
CA LYS A 147 17.93 -8.61 -3.18
C LYS A 147 18.27 -9.33 -1.89
N GLN A 148 17.27 -10.04 -1.37
CA GLN A 148 17.41 -10.89 -0.20
C GLN A 148 17.00 -12.31 -0.54
N LYS A 149 17.96 -13.24 -0.57
CA LYS A 149 17.68 -14.67 -0.73
C LYS A 149 16.97 -15.23 0.50
N VAL A 150 16.05 -16.15 0.25
CA VAL A 150 15.37 -16.91 1.30
C VAL A 150 15.39 -18.39 0.96
N HIS A 151 15.17 -19.24 1.97
CA HIS A 151 15.02 -20.67 1.75
C HIS A 151 13.67 -20.96 1.11
N ASP A 152 13.65 -21.78 0.06
CA ASP A 152 12.43 -22.20 -0.65
C ASP A 152 11.81 -23.42 0.05
N ALA A 153 11.19 -23.18 1.21
CA ALA A 153 10.59 -24.24 2.02
C ALA A 153 9.22 -24.72 1.49
N MET A 154 8.59 -23.94 0.59
CA MET A 154 7.20 -24.16 0.14
C MET A 154 7.11 -24.43 -1.37
N ARG A 155 8.16 -24.90 -1.99
CA ARG A 155 8.17 -25.19 -3.43
C ARG A 155 7.16 -26.29 -3.74
N ALA A 156 6.31 -26.05 -4.74
CA ALA A 156 5.40 -27.06 -5.24
C ALA A 156 6.21 -28.24 -5.82
N GLN A 157 5.91 -29.43 -5.35
CA GLN A 157 6.58 -30.68 -5.80
C GLN A 157 6.12 -31.09 -7.21
N VAL A 158 4.94 -30.61 -7.63
CA VAL A 158 4.38 -30.84 -8.95
C VAL A 158 4.07 -29.48 -9.62
N PRO A 159 4.15 -29.39 -10.95
CA PRO A 159 3.79 -28.15 -11.66
C PRO A 159 2.35 -27.75 -11.34
N VAL A 160 2.15 -26.51 -10.90
CA VAL A 160 0.83 -25.94 -10.69
C VAL A 160 0.44 -25.18 -11.96
N ALA A 161 -0.73 -25.49 -12.51
CA ALA A 161 -1.26 -24.75 -13.65
C ALA A 161 -1.48 -23.28 -13.29
N VAL A 162 -0.85 -22.38 -14.05
CA VAL A 162 -1.04 -20.93 -13.91
C VAL A 162 -1.96 -20.50 -15.04
N TYR A 163 -3.16 -20.06 -14.70
CA TYR A 163 -4.05 -19.47 -15.69
C TYR A 163 -3.51 -18.08 -16.07
N PRO A 164 -3.27 -17.84 -17.39
CA PRO A 164 -2.86 -16.53 -17.85
C PRO A 164 -3.99 -15.53 -17.59
N MET A 165 -3.68 -14.50 -16.83
CA MET A 165 -4.63 -13.44 -16.55
C MET A 165 -4.29 -12.23 -17.43
N VAL A 166 -5.23 -11.83 -18.27
CA VAL A 166 -5.09 -10.66 -19.13
C VAL A 166 -5.35 -9.41 -18.29
N LYS A 167 -4.34 -8.56 -18.15
CA LYS A 167 -4.54 -7.20 -17.64
C LYS A 167 -5.31 -6.40 -18.69
N ARG A 168 -6.40 -5.79 -18.30
CA ARG A 168 -7.07 -4.79 -19.12
C ARG A 168 -6.41 -3.43 -18.95
#